data_a4c16af202d0ed1d1ea64bba0562acf4
#
_entry.id   a4c16af202d0ed1d1ea64bba0562acf4
#
_cell.length_a   1.000
_cell.length_b   1.000
_cell.length_c   1.000
_cell.angle_alpha   90.00
_cell.angle_beta   90.00
_cell.angle_gamma   90.00
#
_symmetry.space_group_name_H-M   'P 1'
#
loop_
_entity.id
_entity.type
_entity.pdbx_description
1 polymer ?
#
loop_
_entity_poly.entity_id
_entity_poly.type
_entity_poly.pdbx_seq_one_letter_code
_entity_poly.pdbx_strand_id
1 'polypeptide(L)'
;VCAQLKRRRGRPRGGSLPSEVREAFWRAVGAGKTPSQAAVEAGVSESTGLKWAKEAGYQSAWARTASPEVHALFWRHVFSGDSVKQAAQAAGVSPWSGFRWVREAGGMNAVIHARRTACGPIPLEVAAADPIPLEVDQAPQPGHALTFTERWKIEQLLNKGEIPAEIARLLDRDRSTIGREIKRGAAANGKYRAEVGQIASSKGRARPKARKLLASPALLKEVVKRLKKRHSPEQVASRLRQDFPDEPEMWVSHETIYQAIYVQPRGELARIVKTALRSGRITRRPQTRADQAGKSGRLKDMVLISERPAEVEDRAVPGHWEGDLILGAGNKSAIGTLVERTTRFVLLLHLPGDHTSETVAAAMIAKMRELPEQLRLSLTWDQGREMALHAKITATIGMPIYFCDPHSPWQRGSNENTNGLLRQYFPKGTDLSFHGPGILDNVASELNGRPRKTLSWKTPAEALEQLLSNPTEPVAATA
;
A
#
# COMPACT_ATOMS: atom_id res chain seq x y z
N VAL A 1 -54.04 -11.89 20.77
CA VAL A 1 -54.97 -11.20 19.85
C VAL A 1 -54.18 -10.03 19.25
N CYS A 2 -53.65 -10.25 18.03
CA CYS A 2 -53.00 -9.23 17.18
C CYS A 2 -54.09 -8.32 16.59
N ALA A 3 -53.99 -7.02 16.84
CA ALA A 3 -54.75 -6.01 16.11
C ALA A 3 -53.80 -5.20 15.23
N GLN A 4 -53.98 -5.36 13.95
CA GLN A 4 -53.35 -4.60 12.86
C GLN A 4 -53.75 -3.11 12.96
N LEU A 5 -52.77 -2.20 13.07
CA LEU A 5 -52.97 -0.78 12.82
C LEU A 5 -52.55 -0.43 11.41
N LYS A 6 -53.54 -0.26 10.54
CA LYS A 6 -53.39 0.25 9.17
C LYS A 6 -52.77 1.64 9.17
N ARG A 7 -51.70 1.81 8.38
CA ARG A 7 -51.12 3.13 8.01
C ARG A 7 -52.17 3.96 7.29
N ARG A 8 -52.64 5.07 7.86
CA ARG A 8 -53.34 6.14 7.15
C ARG A 8 -52.31 7.15 6.61
N ARG A 9 -52.21 7.24 5.30
CA ARG A 9 -51.61 8.37 4.59
C ARG A 9 -52.59 9.54 4.66
N GLY A 10 -52.05 10.73 5.02
CA GLY A 10 -52.81 11.98 4.91
C GLY A 10 -52.22 13.02 5.86
N ARG A 11 -51.37 13.89 5.33
CA ARG A 11 -50.77 15.04 6.03
C ARG A 11 -51.78 16.18 6.00
N PRO A 12 -52.32 16.71 7.13
CA PRO A 12 -52.94 18.03 7.13
C PRO A 12 -51.85 19.09 7.16
N ARG A 13 -51.91 20.06 6.25
CA ARG A 13 -51.09 21.26 6.24
C ARG A 13 -51.64 22.21 7.30
N GLY A 14 -50.72 22.75 8.19
CA GLY A 14 -50.89 24.06 8.80
C GLY A 14 -51.84 24.13 9.99
N GLY A 15 -51.60 23.36 11.10
CA GLY A 15 -52.15 23.66 12.42
C GLY A 15 -51.01 23.68 13.44
N SER A 16 -50.89 24.73 14.24
CA SER A 16 -49.99 24.75 15.40
C SER A 16 -50.45 23.64 16.37
N LEU A 17 -49.49 22.76 16.76
CA LEU A 17 -49.76 21.70 17.75
C LEU A 17 -50.29 22.35 19.05
N PRO A 18 -51.29 21.73 19.75
CA PRO A 18 -51.82 22.25 20.98
C PRO A 18 -50.73 22.56 22.00
N SER A 19 -50.89 23.63 22.78
CA SER A 19 -49.94 24.04 23.83
C SER A 19 -49.68 22.93 24.84
N GLU A 20 -50.70 22.14 25.15
CA GLU A 20 -50.65 21.00 26.07
C GLU A 20 -49.62 19.93 25.65
N VAL A 21 -49.49 19.68 24.36
CA VAL A 21 -48.53 18.71 23.82
C VAL A 21 -47.09 19.23 23.99
N ARG A 22 -46.89 20.55 23.80
CA ARG A 22 -45.61 21.19 24.00
C ARG A 22 -45.21 21.26 25.49
N GLU A 23 -46.18 21.46 26.36
CA GLU A 23 -45.99 21.41 27.81
C GLU A 23 -45.66 20.00 28.29
N ALA A 24 -46.36 18.99 27.78
CA ALA A 24 -46.05 17.58 28.08
C ALA A 24 -44.60 17.22 27.66
N PHE A 25 -44.18 17.67 26.49
CA PHE A 25 -42.82 17.51 26.03
C PHE A 25 -41.80 18.11 27.03
N TRP A 26 -42.01 19.39 27.43
CA TRP A 26 -41.06 20.07 28.33
C TRP A 26 -41.10 19.50 29.74
N ARG A 27 -42.22 18.98 30.19
CA ARG A 27 -42.33 18.28 31.48
C ARG A 27 -41.50 17.00 31.45
N ALA A 28 -41.59 16.22 30.38
CA ALA A 28 -40.78 15.02 30.22
C ALA A 28 -39.28 15.33 30.12
N VAL A 29 -38.90 16.40 29.44
CA VAL A 29 -37.51 16.88 29.37
C VAL A 29 -37.03 17.33 30.77
N GLY A 30 -37.86 18.06 31.52
CA GLY A 30 -37.58 18.48 32.91
C GLY A 30 -37.44 17.31 33.87
N ALA A 31 -38.12 16.18 33.59
CA ALA A 31 -37.97 14.93 34.32
C ALA A 31 -36.70 14.11 33.89
N GLY A 32 -35.80 14.68 33.11
CA GLY A 32 -34.54 14.10 32.73
C GLY A 32 -34.56 13.21 31.47
N LYS A 33 -35.69 13.14 30.76
CA LYS A 33 -35.78 12.36 29.51
C LYS A 33 -35.08 13.10 28.36
N THR A 34 -34.54 12.32 27.42
CA THR A 34 -33.95 12.90 26.20
C THR A 34 -35.03 13.52 25.33
N PRO A 35 -34.73 14.52 24.49
CA PRO A 35 -35.72 15.12 23.59
C PRO A 35 -36.43 14.10 22.68
N SER A 36 -35.73 13.02 22.28
CA SER A 36 -36.35 11.92 21.50
C SER A 36 -37.36 11.12 22.33
N GLN A 37 -37.04 10.78 23.57
CA GLN A 37 -37.95 10.08 24.49
C GLN A 37 -39.15 10.98 24.91
N ALA A 38 -38.88 12.25 25.14
CA ALA A 38 -39.91 13.24 25.45
C ALA A 38 -40.87 13.47 24.27
N ALA A 39 -40.38 13.43 23.06
CA ALA A 39 -41.20 13.53 21.85
C ALA A 39 -42.17 12.33 21.72
N VAL A 40 -41.68 11.12 21.95
CA VAL A 40 -42.51 9.89 21.93
C VAL A 40 -43.61 9.97 22.99
N GLU A 41 -43.28 10.43 24.22
CA GLU A 41 -44.26 10.54 25.32
C GLU A 41 -45.27 11.64 25.08
N ALA A 42 -44.88 12.76 24.47
CA ALA A 42 -45.77 13.83 24.08
C ALA A 42 -46.57 13.53 22.77
N GLY A 43 -46.42 12.34 22.21
CA GLY A 43 -47.14 11.93 20.97
C GLY A 43 -46.76 12.68 19.72
N VAL A 44 -45.53 13.27 19.65
CA VAL A 44 -45.03 13.99 18.49
C VAL A 44 -43.88 13.22 17.81
N SER A 45 -43.56 13.60 16.59
CA SER A 45 -42.43 13.00 15.89
C SER A 45 -41.12 13.40 16.59
N GLU A 46 -40.12 12.51 16.56
CA GLU A 46 -38.79 12.77 17.08
C GLU A 46 -38.16 14.03 16.47
N SER A 47 -38.38 14.25 15.18
CA SER A 47 -37.91 15.46 14.48
C SER A 47 -38.54 16.76 15.03
N THR A 48 -39.80 16.69 15.46
CA THR A 48 -40.52 17.84 16.10
C THR A 48 -39.94 18.13 17.48
N GLY A 49 -39.72 17.08 18.32
CA GLY A 49 -39.13 17.24 19.61
C GLY A 49 -37.70 17.78 19.57
N LEU A 50 -36.87 17.29 18.66
CA LEU A 50 -35.52 17.80 18.42
C LEU A 50 -35.50 19.27 17.92
N LYS A 51 -36.49 19.66 17.09
CA LYS A 51 -36.65 21.04 16.65
C LYS A 51 -36.97 21.96 17.82
N TRP A 52 -37.92 21.60 18.67
CA TRP A 52 -38.30 22.35 19.88
C TRP A 52 -37.11 22.48 20.85
N ALA A 53 -36.38 21.39 21.07
CA ALA A 53 -35.21 21.39 21.91
C ALA A 53 -34.13 22.36 21.38
N LYS A 54 -33.90 22.38 20.05
CA LYS A 54 -32.94 23.28 19.40
C LYS A 54 -33.39 24.75 19.49
N GLU A 55 -34.67 25.04 19.23
CA GLU A 55 -35.24 26.39 19.29
C GLU A 55 -35.17 26.98 20.71
N ALA A 56 -35.33 26.14 21.75
CA ALA A 56 -35.21 26.54 23.14
C ALA A 56 -33.77 26.57 23.68
N GLY A 57 -32.77 26.35 22.83
CA GLY A 57 -31.37 26.30 23.26
C GLY A 57 -31.04 25.12 24.19
N TYR A 58 -31.87 24.07 24.19
CA TYR A 58 -31.68 22.90 25.03
C TYR A 58 -30.33 22.24 24.70
N GLN A 59 -29.39 22.40 25.59
CA GLN A 59 -28.18 21.59 25.62
C GLN A 59 -28.46 20.35 26.44
N SER A 60 -28.44 19.19 25.82
CA SER A 60 -28.55 17.92 26.54
C SER A 60 -27.53 17.89 27.66
N ALA A 61 -27.85 17.25 28.79
CA ALA A 61 -26.90 17.06 29.89
C ALA A 61 -25.58 16.44 29.44
N TRP A 62 -25.56 15.79 28.29
CA TRP A 62 -24.40 15.21 27.57
C TRP A 62 -23.64 16.23 26.71
N ALA A 63 -24.19 17.41 26.42
CA ALA A 63 -23.47 18.49 25.77
C ALA A 63 -22.72 19.40 26.76
N ARG A 64 -22.95 19.23 28.04
CA ARG A 64 -22.05 19.73 29.07
C ARG A 64 -20.78 18.94 28.95
N THR A 65 -19.77 19.56 28.39
CA THR A 65 -18.36 19.20 28.36
C THR A 65 -18.05 17.98 29.26
N ALA A 66 -17.80 16.83 28.63
CA ALA A 66 -17.13 15.74 29.33
C ALA A 66 -15.94 16.36 30.06
N SER A 67 -15.74 16.04 31.32
CA SER A 67 -14.62 16.62 32.08
C SER A 67 -13.32 16.33 31.32
N PRO A 68 -12.28 17.16 31.43
CA PRO A 68 -11.01 16.92 30.79
C PRO A 68 -10.46 15.51 31.02
N GLU A 69 -10.78 14.93 32.19
CA GLU A 69 -10.37 13.57 32.59
C GLU A 69 -11.09 12.50 31.75
N VAL A 70 -12.40 12.63 31.55
CA VAL A 70 -13.21 11.71 30.73
C VAL A 70 -12.77 11.77 29.28
N HIS A 71 -12.47 12.97 28.78
CA HIS A 71 -11.92 13.15 27.43
C HIS A 71 -10.53 12.52 27.28
N ALA A 72 -9.65 12.71 28.29
CA ALA A 72 -8.35 12.10 28.35
C ALA A 72 -8.42 10.56 28.43
N LEU A 73 -9.33 10.01 29.23
CA LEU A 73 -9.58 8.58 29.37
C LEU A 73 -10.03 7.98 28.02
N PHE A 74 -10.98 8.62 27.33
CA PHE A 74 -11.42 8.20 26.01
C PHE A 74 -10.23 8.10 25.02
N TRP A 75 -9.41 9.15 24.92
CA TRP A 75 -8.28 9.17 24.01
C TRP A 75 -7.20 8.16 24.39
N ARG A 76 -6.99 7.90 25.66
CA ARG A 76 -6.08 6.83 26.12
C ARG A 76 -6.50 5.48 25.55
N HIS A 77 -7.77 5.12 25.67
CA HIS A 77 -8.31 3.88 25.11
C HIS A 77 -8.26 3.84 23.59
N VAL A 78 -8.57 4.94 22.90
CA VAL A 78 -8.43 5.04 21.46
C VAL A 78 -6.96 4.85 21.04
N PHE A 79 -5.99 5.39 21.75
CA PHE A 79 -4.57 5.25 21.45
C PHE A 79 -3.99 3.89 21.85
N SER A 80 -4.55 3.19 22.85
CA SER A 80 -4.12 1.84 23.21
C SER A 80 -4.58 0.76 22.24
N GLY A 81 -5.51 1.06 21.33
CA GLY A 81 -5.94 0.12 20.30
C GLY A 81 -7.43 -0.17 20.31
N ASP A 82 -8.16 0.30 21.31
CA ASP A 82 -9.58 0.06 21.44
C ASP A 82 -10.38 0.70 20.30
N SER A 83 -11.48 0.08 19.93
CA SER A 83 -12.44 0.71 19.02
C SER A 83 -13.08 1.93 19.67
N VAL A 84 -13.54 2.89 18.86
CA VAL A 84 -14.23 4.10 19.35
C VAL A 84 -15.40 3.76 20.28
N LYS A 85 -16.10 2.64 20.02
CA LYS A 85 -17.20 2.16 20.88
C LYS A 85 -16.68 1.70 22.25
N GLN A 86 -15.62 0.91 22.29
CA GLN A 86 -15.00 0.41 23.53
C GLN A 86 -14.40 1.56 24.34
N ALA A 87 -13.67 2.46 23.68
CA ALA A 87 -13.12 3.65 24.31
C ALA A 87 -14.20 4.58 24.91
N ALA A 88 -15.32 4.77 24.20
CA ALA A 88 -16.46 5.52 24.68
C ALA A 88 -17.11 4.85 25.92
N GLN A 89 -17.27 3.53 25.88
CA GLN A 89 -17.80 2.74 26.99
C GLN A 89 -16.88 2.83 28.23
N ALA A 90 -15.58 2.66 28.05
CA ALA A 90 -14.59 2.77 29.11
C ALA A 90 -14.54 4.18 29.75
N ALA A 91 -14.73 5.21 28.94
CA ALA A 91 -14.81 6.60 29.38
C ALA A 91 -16.19 7.01 29.93
N GLY A 92 -17.19 6.09 29.98
CA GLY A 92 -18.52 6.38 30.45
C GLY A 92 -19.31 7.35 29.57
N VAL A 93 -19.00 7.44 28.27
CA VAL A 93 -19.67 8.33 27.34
C VAL A 93 -20.39 7.56 26.24
N SER A 94 -21.31 8.23 25.53
CA SER A 94 -22.02 7.60 24.46
C SER A 94 -21.07 7.32 23.28
N PRO A 95 -21.25 6.22 22.50
CA PRO A 95 -20.49 5.97 21.29
C PRO A 95 -20.52 7.13 20.29
N TRP A 96 -21.66 7.85 20.22
CA TRP A 96 -21.82 9.01 19.36
C TRP A 96 -20.90 10.18 19.77
N SER A 97 -20.72 10.41 21.07
CA SER A 97 -19.76 11.40 21.58
C SER A 97 -18.33 11.01 21.19
N GLY A 98 -17.97 9.73 21.32
CA GLY A 98 -16.67 9.23 20.88
C GLY A 98 -16.43 9.43 19.37
N PHE A 99 -17.41 9.10 18.54
CA PHE A 99 -17.31 9.33 17.08
C PHE A 99 -17.22 10.82 16.73
N ARG A 100 -17.92 11.69 17.47
CA ARG A 100 -17.83 13.14 17.29
C ARG A 100 -16.43 13.64 17.61
N TRP A 101 -15.84 13.23 18.74
CA TRP A 101 -14.48 13.62 19.12
C TRP A 101 -13.44 13.16 18.12
N VAL A 102 -13.55 11.93 17.62
CA VAL A 102 -12.67 11.42 16.56
C VAL A 102 -12.80 12.25 15.27
N ARG A 103 -14.02 12.64 14.90
CA ARG A 103 -14.26 13.49 13.71
C ARG A 103 -13.69 14.90 13.89
N GLU A 104 -13.87 15.50 15.06
CA GLU A 104 -13.31 16.82 15.42
C GLU A 104 -11.77 16.81 15.44
N ALA A 105 -11.16 15.67 15.80
CA ALA A 105 -9.72 15.44 15.73
C ALA A 105 -9.17 15.13 14.31
N GLY A 106 -10.01 15.20 13.27
CA GLY A 106 -9.60 14.96 11.88
C GLY A 106 -9.90 13.55 11.35
N GLY A 107 -10.73 12.77 12.06
CA GLY A 107 -11.19 11.43 11.68
C GLY A 107 -10.22 10.31 12.01
N MET A 108 -10.62 9.05 11.75
CA MET A 108 -9.82 7.86 12.06
C MET A 108 -8.46 7.83 11.39
N ASN A 109 -8.32 8.43 10.21
CA ASN A 109 -7.02 8.51 9.53
C ASN A 109 -6.00 9.34 10.31
N ALA A 110 -6.44 10.43 10.94
CA ALA A 110 -5.58 11.25 11.81
C ALA A 110 -5.16 10.46 13.07
N VAL A 111 -6.10 9.69 13.65
CA VAL A 111 -5.83 8.81 14.81
C VAL A 111 -4.85 7.69 14.45
N ILE A 112 -5.02 7.03 13.31
CA ILE A 112 -4.11 5.97 12.84
C ILE A 112 -2.71 6.55 12.56
N HIS A 113 -2.65 7.75 12.00
CA HIS A 113 -1.36 8.42 11.77
C HIS A 113 -0.68 8.80 13.09
N ALA A 114 -1.43 9.30 14.06
CA ALA A 114 -0.92 9.61 15.40
C ALA A 114 -0.42 8.36 16.14
N ARG A 115 -1.10 7.20 15.98
CA ARG A 115 -0.63 5.91 16.52
C ARG A 115 0.70 5.44 15.91
N ARG A 116 0.90 5.66 14.61
CA ARG A 116 2.15 5.27 13.94
C ARG A 116 3.35 6.13 14.32
N THR A 117 3.09 7.35 14.79
CA THR A 117 4.13 8.31 15.21
C THR A 117 4.39 8.29 16.70
N ALA A 118 3.50 7.68 17.51
CA ALA A 118 3.72 7.41 18.92
C ALA A 118 4.42 6.04 19.05
N CYS A 119 5.74 6.06 19.24
CA CYS A 119 6.53 4.85 19.48
C CYS A 119 6.09 4.13 20.77
N GLY A 120 5.71 2.86 20.63
CA GLY A 120 5.63 1.87 21.70
C GLY A 120 4.29 1.75 22.43
N PRO A 121 3.91 0.55 22.90
CA PRO A 121 2.75 0.34 23.75
C PRO A 121 3.00 0.92 25.13
N ILE A 122 2.10 1.80 25.58
CA ILE A 122 2.08 2.29 26.96
C ILE A 122 1.54 1.15 27.84
N PRO A 123 2.27 0.66 28.86
CA PRO A 123 1.77 -0.37 29.76
C PRO A 123 0.54 0.11 30.52
N LEU A 124 -0.46 -0.76 30.66
CA LEU A 124 -1.77 -0.51 31.27
C LEU A 124 -1.74 -0.37 32.81
N GLU A 125 -0.58 -0.38 33.47
CA GLU A 125 -0.47 -0.49 34.93
C GLU A 125 -0.29 0.84 35.68
N VAL A 126 -0.51 2.00 35.07
CA VAL A 126 -0.40 3.28 35.78
C VAL A 126 -1.77 3.95 35.89
N ALA A 127 -2.68 3.32 36.64
CA ALA A 127 -4.00 3.88 36.93
C ALA A 127 -4.31 3.97 38.43
N ALA A 128 -3.33 4.22 39.26
CA ALA A 128 -3.57 4.73 40.62
C ALA A 128 -2.24 5.15 41.23
N ALA A 129 -2.15 6.41 41.58
CA ALA A 129 -1.14 7.07 42.37
C ALA A 129 -0.09 7.89 41.61
N ASP A 130 0.00 9.12 42.07
CA ASP A 130 1.09 10.10 41.99
C ASP A 130 1.46 10.71 40.60
N PRO A 131 1.86 11.96 40.58
CA PRO A 131 2.27 12.64 39.35
C PRO A 131 3.41 11.86 38.69
N ILE A 132 3.18 11.45 37.43
CA ILE A 132 4.10 10.67 36.63
C ILE A 132 5.52 11.21 36.78
N PRO A 133 6.50 10.39 37.19
CA PRO A 133 7.91 10.76 37.07
C PRO A 133 8.24 10.95 35.57
N LEU A 134 8.68 12.13 35.22
CA LEU A 134 9.06 12.53 33.86
C LEU A 134 10.43 11.97 33.49
N GLU A 135 10.58 10.67 33.47
CA GLU A 135 11.72 10.00 32.87
C GLU A 135 11.27 9.23 31.64
N VAL A 136 11.13 9.93 30.52
CA VAL A 136 11.28 9.33 29.20
C VAL A 136 12.58 9.87 28.66
N ASP A 137 13.59 9.09 28.90
CA ASP A 137 14.94 9.27 28.43
C ASP A 137 14.98 8.98 26.92
N GLN A 138 14.68 9.99 26.12
CA GLN A 138 15.21 10.12 24.77
C GLN A 138 15.78 11.53 24.69
N ALA A 139 17.10 11.59 24.70
CA ALA A 139 17.83 12.83 24.50
C ALA A 139 17.24 13.59 23.29
N PRO A 140 17.01 14.92 23.43
CA PRO A 140 16.45 15.73 22.36
C PRO A 140 17.42 15.68 21.16
N GLN A 141 16.98 15.09 20.06
CA GLN A 141 17.80 15.07 18.84
C GLN A 141 17.77 16.45 18.18
N PRO A 142 18.93 17.09 17.96
CA PRO A 142 19.01 18.39 17.29
C PRO A 142 18.30 18.34 15.93
N GLY A 143 17.45 19.33 15.64
CA GLY A 143 16.76 19.45 14.35
C GLY A 143 15.36 18.81 14.28
N HIS A 144 14.91 18.06 15.28
CA HIS A 144 13.55 17.52 15.30
C HIS A 144 12.50 18.53 15.79
N ALA A 145 11.29 18.44 15.24
CA ALA A 145 10.17 19.26 15.69
C ALA A 145 9.79 18.93 17.14
N LEU A 146 9.35 19.94 17.89
CA LEU A 146 8.87 19.76 19.25
C LEU A 146 7.80 18.66 19.33
N THR A 147 7.93 17.77 20.32
CA THR A 147 6.96 16.74 20.65
C THR A 147 5.79 17.34 21.44
N PHE A 148 4.69 16.61 21.59
CA PHE A 148 3.59 17.06 22.43
C PHE A 148 4.01 17.17 23.92
N THR A 149 4.87 16.26 24.39
CA THR A 149 5.40 16.28 25.74
C THR A 149 6.24 17.55 26.00
N GLU A 150 7.09 17.95 25.06
CA GLU A 150 7.83 19.20 25.17
C GLU A 150 6.92 20.42 25.18
N ARG A 151 5.87 20.45 24.36
CA ARG A 151 4.83 21.51 24.36
C ARG A 151 4.09 21.59 25.67
N TRP A 152 3.76 20.44 26.23
CA TRP A 152 3.14 20.39 27.56
C TRP A 152 4.08 20.92 28.65
N LYS A 153 5.38 20.54 28.63
CA LYS A 153 6.38 21.12 29.55
C LYS A 153 6.50 22.63 29.38
N ILE A 154 6.50 23.15 28.16
CA ILE A 154 6.49 24.60 27.90
C ILE A 154 5.26 25.26 28.56
N GLU A 155 4.05 24.69 28.43
CA GLU A 155 2.84 25.20 29.04
C GLU A 155 2.97 25.23 30.60
N GLN A 156 3.45 24.15 31.18
CA GLN A 156 3.62 24.05 32.66
C GLN A 156 4.64 25.07 33.16
N LEU A 157 5.77 25.22 32.48
CA LEU A 157 6.81 26.17 32.88
C LEU A 157 6.36 27.63 32.72
N LEU A 158 5.64 27.96 31.64
CA LEU A 158 5.04 29.28 31.48
C LEU A 158 3.99 29.58 32.57
N ASN A 159 3.17 28.59 32.97
CA ASN A 159 2.20 28.76 34.08
C ASN A 159 2.87 28.96 35.43
N LYS A 160 4.12 28.49 35.62
CA LYS A 160 4.96 28.76 36.81
C LYS A 160 5.67 30.13 36.74
N GLY A 161 5.54 30.85 35.62
CA GLY A 161 6.16 32.17 35.45
C GLY A 161 7.57 32.14 34.86
N GLU A 162 8.03 30.99 34.38
CA GLU A 162 9.36 30.86 33.77
C GLU A 162 9.46 31.67 32.46
N ILE A 163 10.62 32.28 32.23
CA ILE A 163 10.87 33.05 31.02
C ILE A 163 11.25 32.13 29.83
N PRO A 164 10.94 32.50 28.59
CA PRO A 164 11.24 31.67 27.41
C PRO A 164 12.72 31.26 27.25
N ALA A 165 13.65 32.08 27.75
CA ALA A 165 15.09 31.75 27.72
C ALA A 165 15.43 30.59 28.66
N GLU A 166 14.84 30.56 29.86
CA GLU A 166 15.04 29.48 30.81
C GLU A 166 14.36 28.18 30.36
N ILE A 167 13.15 28.29 29.81
CA ILE A 167 12.47 27.14 29.21
C ILE A 167 13.31 26.53 28.07
N ALA A 168 13.94 27.35 27.25
CA ALA A 168 14.82 26.89 26.20
C ALA A 168 16.01 26.10 26.73
N ARG A 169 16.64 26.59 27.82
CA ARG A 169 17.74 25.92 28.50
C ARG A 169 17.34 24.59 29.13
N LEU A 170 16.16 24.55 29.81
CA LEU A 170 15.64 23.34 30.45
C LEU A 170 15.26 22.24 29.47
N LEU A 171 14.83 22.61 28.25
CA LEU A 171 14.42 21.66 27.21
C LEU A 171 15.54 21.36 26.19
N ASP A 172 16.73 21.92 26.39
CA ASP A 172 17.85 21.83 25.42
C ASP A 172 17.41 22.18 24.00
N ARG A 173 16.72 23.33 23.87
CA ARG A 173 16.20 23.84 22.60
C ARG A 173 16.62 25.28 22.37
N ASP A 174 16.73 25.65 21.11
CA ASP A 174 17.04 27.03 20.75
C ASP A 174 15.94 27.98 21.21
N ARG A 175 16.33 29.15 21.76
CA ARG A 175 15.43 30.19 22.26
C ARG A 175 14.43 30.66 21.20
N SER A 176 14.86 30.74 19.93
CA SER A 176 13.97 31.14 18.82
C SER A 176 12.92 30.09 18.52
N THR A 177 13.23 28.80 18.78
CA THR A 177 12.27 27.69 18.64
C THR A 177 11.18 27.80 19.69
N ILE A 178 11.54 28.04 20.95
CA ILE A 178 10.57 28.23 22.04
C ILE A 178 9.73 29.49 21.79
N GLY A 179 10.34 30.62 21.41
CA GLY A 179 9.62 31.86 21.11
C GLY A 179 8.63 31.72 19.96
N ARG A 180 9.03 31.01 18.89
CA ARG A 180 8.13 30.72 17.76
C ARG A 180 6.99 29.78 18.17
N GLU A 181 7.25 28.82 19.03
CA GLU A 181 6.23 27.89 19.53
C GLU A 181 5.22 28.58 20.43
N ILE A 182 5.67 29.45 21.36
CA ILE A 182 4.79 30.24 22.23
C ILE A 182 3.84 31.11 21.39
N LYS A 183 4.36 31.79 20.37
CA LYS A 183 3.52 32.58 19.44
C LYS A 183 2.54 31.72 18.66
N ARG A 184 2.96 30.51 18.26
CA ARG A 184 2.13 29.57 17.51
C ARG A 184 0.99 29.00 18.35
N GLY A 185 1.26 28.68 19.62
CA GLY A 185 0.32 28.07 20.55
C GLY A 185 -0.47 29.06 21.40
N ALA A 186 -0.41 30.35 21.10
CA ALA A 186 -1.23 31.35 21.79
C ALA A 186 -2.73 31.12 21.54
N ALA A 187 -3.49 30.89 22.62
CA ALA A 187 -4.95 30.77 22.58
C ALA A 187 -5.60 32.16 22.53
N ALA A 188 -6.92 32.22 22.35
CA ALA A 188 -7.68 33.48 22.25
C ALA A 188 -7.53 34.42 23.47
N ASN A 189 -7.20 33.86 24.64
CA ASN A 189 -6.92 34.58 25.88
C ASN A 189 -5.47 35.05 26.02
N GLY A 190 -4.66 34.90 24.96
CA GLY A 190 -3.24 35.27 24.94
C GLY A 190 -2.29 34.29 25.69
N LYS A 191 -2.82 33.29 26.38
CA LYS A 191 -1.99 32.27 27.07
C LYS A 191 -1.60 31.16 26.12
N TYR A 192 -0.40 30.64 26.27
CA TYR A 192 0.07 29.48 25.51
C TYR A 192 -0.67 28.20 25.94
N ARG A 193 -1.05 27.37 24.95
CA ARG A 193 -1.65 26.06 25.14
C ARG A 193 -0.95 25.03 24.26
N ALA A 194 -0.48 23.95 24.85
CA ALA A 194 0.22 22.89 24.15
C ALA A 194 -0.60 22.27 23.00
N GLU A 195 -1.90 22.11 23.22
CA GLU A 195 -2.84 21.60 22.21
C GLU A 195 -2.95 22.51 21.00
N VAL A 196 -3.05 23.84 21.25
CA VAL A 196 -3.13 24.85 20.17
C VAL A 196 -1.84 24.84 19.36
N GLY A 197 -0.68 24.81 20.04
CA GLY A 197 0.63 24.69 19.42
C GLY A 197 0.77 23.41 18.58
N GLN A 198 0.28 22.29 19.08
CA GLN A 198 0.30 21.02 18.36
C GLN A 198 -0.58 21.04 17.12
N ILE A 199 -1.81 21.53 17.23
CA ILE A 199 -2.75 21.67 16.09
C ILE A 199 -2.17 22.62 15.05
N ALA A 200 -1.65 23.77 15.46
CA ALA A 200 -1.06 24.76 14.55
C ALA A 200 0.21 24.20 13.85
N SER A 201 1.04 23.45 14.58
CA SER A 201 2.22 22.77 14.02
C SER A 201 1.80 21.70 13.00
N SER A 202 0.78 20.93 13.30
CA SER A 202 0.25 19.88 12.41
C SER A 202 -0.36 20.51 11.14
N LYS A 203 -1.15 21.57 11.28
CA LYS A 203 -1.68 22.35 10.13
C LYS A 203 -0.57 22.96 9.29
N GLY A 204 0.51 23.45 9.91
CA GLY A 204 1.67 24.00 9.21
C GLY A 204 2.44 22.98 8.40
N ARG A 205 2.54 21.73 8.90
CA ARG A 205 3.13 20.59 8.19
C ARG A 205 2.22 20.07 7.06
N ALA A 206 0.92 20.15 7.26
CA ALA A 206 -0.09 19.75 6.27
C ALA A 206 -0.29 20.80 5.14
N ARG A 207 0.52 21.87 5.08
CA ARG A 207 0.47 22.81 3.95
C ARG A 207 0.62 22.04 2.64
N PRO A 208 -0.32 22.18 1.70
CA PRO A 208 -0.19 21.53 0.41
C PRO A 208 1.07 22.05 -0.27
N LYS A 209 2.14 21.27 -0.26
CA LYS A 209 3.30 21.55 -1.11
C LYS A 209 2.82 21.36 -2.55
N ALA A 210 3.25 22.27 -3.44
CA ALA A 210 3.02 22.09 -4.87
C ALA A 210 3.46 20.66 -5.24
N ARG A 211 2.56 19.92 -5.87
CA ARG A 211 2.84 18.51 -6.21
C ARG A 211 3.97 18.47 -7.21
N LYS A 212 5.12 17.92 -6.84
CA LYS A 212 6.34 17.92 -7.65
C LYS A 212 6.11 17.50 -9.10
N LEU A 213 5.27 16.48 -9.33
CA LEU A 213 4.91 16.02 -10.68
C LEU A 213 4.11 17.04 -11.51
N LEU A 214 3.28 17.87 -10.86
CA LEU A 214 2.51 18.91 -11.55
C LEU A 214 3.35 20.18 -11.76
N ALA A 215 4.33 20.42 -10.90
CA ALA A 215 5.21 21.58 -10.98
C ALA A 215 6.31 21.43 -12.06
N SER A 216 6.63 20.20 -12.47
CA SER A 216 7.65 19.92 -13.50
C SER A 216 7.05 19.14 -14.67
N PRO A 217 6.71 19.79 -15.79
CA PRO A 217 6.20 19.12 -16.99
C PRO A 217 7.19 18.12 -17.60
N ALA A 218 8.49 18.39 -17.53
CA ALA A 218 9.53 17.50 -18.02
C ALA A 218 9.55 16.17 -17.22
N LEU A 219 9.56 16.26 -15.89
CA LEU A 219 9.47 15.09 -15.00
C LEU A 219 8.18 14.31 -15.24
N LEU A 220 7.04 14.99 -15.35
CA LEU A 220 5.75 14.36 -15.62
C LEU A 220 5.77 13.58 -16.94
N LYS A 221 6.29 14.18 -18.01
CA LYS A 221 6.43 13.55 -19.34
C LYS A 221 7.25 12.27 -19.27
N GLU A 222 8.39 12.31 -18.57
CA GLU A 222 9.27 11.16 -18.42
C GLU A 222 8.64 10.03 -17.55
N VAL A 223 7.98 10.40 -16.45
CA VAL A 223 7.23 9.44 -15.63
C VAL A 223 6.12 8.76 -16.44
N VAL A 224 5.33 9.53 -17.18
CA VAL A 224 4.24 9.01 -18.04
C VAL A 224 4.80 8.07 -19.12
N LYS A 225 5.91 8.44 -19.78
CA LYS A 225 6.58 7.62 -20.79
C LYS A 225 6.96 6.24 -20.25
N ARG A 226 7.53 6.18 -19.04
CA ARG A 226 7.93 4.92 -18.39
C ARG A 226 6.73 4.11 -17.88
N LEU A 227 5.72 4.77 -17.33
CA LEU A 227 4.47 4.10 -16.96
C LEU A 227 3.75 3.49 -18.18
N LYS A 228 3.76 4.15 -19.33
CA LYS A 228 3.24 3.60 -20.60
C LYS A 228 3.98 2.32 -21.02
N LYS A 229 5.28 2.22 -20.73
CA LYS A 229 6.09 1.00 -20.90
C LYS A 229 5.86 -0.04 -19.78
N ARG A 230 4.80 0.12 -18.99
CA ARG A 230 4.41 -0.77 -17.88
C ARG A 230 5.44 -0.89 -16.77
N HIS A 231 6.36 0.09 -16.62
CA HIS A 231 7.21 0.14 -15.44
C HIS A 231 6.38 0.44 -14.19
N SER A 232 6.72 -0.19 -13.07
CA SER A 232 6.09 0.14 -11.79
C SER A 232 6.57 1.49 -11.27
N PRO A 233 5.82 2.19 -10.40
CA PRO A 233 6.28 3.42 -9.79
C PRO A 233 7.65 3.32 -9.10
N GLU A 234 7.97 2.16 -8.49
CA GLU A 234 9.27 1.90 -7.87
C GLU A 234 10.37 1.82 -8.93
N GLN A 235 10.14 1.11 -10.03
CA GLN A 235 11.07 1.04 -11.17
C GLN A 235 11.31 2.41 -11.79
N VAL A 236 10.24 3.21 -11.95
CA VAL A 236 10.35 4.57 -12.49
C VAL A 236 11.19 5.46 -11.58
N ALA A 237 10.89 5.47 -10.27
CA ALA A 237 11.58 6.32 -9.30
C ALA A 237 13.07 6.00 -9.18
N SER A 238 13.41 4.71 -9.17
CA SER A 238 14.80 4.26 -9.04
C SER A 238 15.58 4.52 -10.32
N ARG A 239 14.98 4.25 -11.47
CA ARG A 239 15.63 4.46 -12.76
C ARG A 239 15.86 5.93 -13.10
N LEU A 240 14.94 6.82 -12.70
CA LEU A 240 15.12 8.26 -12.88
C LEU A 240 16.38 8.79 -12.18
N ARG A 241 16.73 8.24 -11.02
CA ARG A 241 17.97 8.63 -10.30
C ARG A 241 19.22 8.16 -11.01
N GLN A 242 19.18 7.03 -11.70
CA GLN A 242 20.31 6.49 -12.46
C GLN A 242 20.49 7.20 -13.80
N ASP A 243 19.39 7.51 -14.48
CA ASP A 243 19.43 8.14 -15.80
C ASP A 243 19.67 9.65 -15.74
N PHE A 244 19.38 10.28 -14.58
CA PHE A 244 19.54 11.72 -14.33
C PHE A 244 20.30 11.95 -13.00
N PRO A 245 21.56 11.49 -12.87
CA PRO A 245 22.30 11.54 -11.61
C PRO A 245 22.51 12.96 -11.11
N ASP A 246 22.72 13.92 -12.00
CA ASP A 246 23.06 15.30 -11.71
C ASP A 246 21.84 16.26 -11.75
N GLU A 247 20.63 15.73 -11.98
CA GLU A 247 19.39 16.50 -12.11
C GLU A 247 18.39 16.14 -10.99
N PRO A 248 18.56 16.64 -9.75
CA PRO A 248 17.67 16.31 -8.62
C PRO A 248 16.20 16.69 -8.84
N GLU A 249 15.91 17.64 -9.73
CA GLU A 249 14.56 18.03 -10.16
C GLU A 249 13.85 16.89 -10.89
N MET A 250 14.59 16.01 -11.58
CA MET A 250 14.06 14.81 -12.24
C MET A 250 13.83 13.65 -11.28
N TRP A 251 14.22 13.74 -10.03
CA TRP A 251 14.03 12.67 -9.06
C TRP A 251 12.65 12.76 -8.42
N VAL A 252 12.00 11.62 -8.27
CA VAL A 252 10.70 11.53 -7.62
C VAL A 252 10.63 10.23 -6.80
N SER A 253 9.92 10.25 -5.67
CA SER A 253 9.68 9.03 -4.90
C SER A 253 8.54 8.22 -5.55
N HIS A 254 8.59 6.89 -5.41
CA HIS A 254 7.50 6.02 -5.85
C HIS A 254 6.17 6.36 -5.18
N GLU A 255 6.20 6.78 -3.91
CA GLU A 255 5.03 7.22 -3.18
C GLU A 255 4.39 8.47 -3.80
N THR A 256 5.21 9.45 -4.24
CA THR A 256 4.71 10.64 -4.95
C THR A 256 4.02 10.27 -6.26
N ILE A 257 4.57 9.26 -6.98
CA ILE A 257 3.94 8.74 -8.19
C ILE A 257 2.61 8.06 -7.83
N TYR A 258 2.58 7.19 -6.82
CA TYR A 258 1.35 6.55 -6.35
C TYR A 258 0.29 7.58 -5.93
N GLN A 259 0.67 8.59 -5.14
CA GLN A 259 -0.27 9.64 -4.70
C GLN A 259 -0.83 10.44 -5.87
N ALA A 260 -0.01 10.77 -6.87
CA ALA A 260 -0.48 11.46 -8.07
C ALA A 260 -1.51 10.62 -8.85
N ILE A 261 -1.37 9.31 -8.83
CA ILE A 261 -2.26 8.34 -9.46
C ILE A 261 -3.60 8.23 -8.74
N TYR A 262 -3.57 8.08 -7.40
CA TYR A 262 -4.76 7.82 -6.60
C TYR A 262 -5.60 9.07 -6.32
N VAL A 263 -4.98 10.24 -6.27
CA VAL A 263 -5.67 11.50 -5.94
C VAL A 263 -6.33 12.16 -7.17
N GLN A 264 -5.99 11.73 -8.39
CA GLN A 264 -6.66 12.18 -9.62
C GLN A 264 -7.39 11.02 -10.33
N PRO A 265 -8.54 10.56 -9.82
CA PRO A 265 -9.24 9.38 -10.37
C PRO A 265 -9.82 9.59 -11.78
N ARG A 266 -9.75 10.79 -12.37
CA ARG A 266 -10.38 11.15 -13.66
C ARG A 266 -9.42 11.67 -14.74
N GLY A 267 -8.09 11.53 -14.60
CA GLY A 267 -7.12 12.02 -15.58
C GLY A 267 -6.49 10.92 -16.45
N GLU A 268 -5.79 11.30 -17.51
CA GLU A 268 -5.03 10.40 -18.39
C GLU A 268 -4.02 9.54 -17.60
N LEU A 269 -3.41 10.11 -16.56
CA LEU A 269 -2.46 9.42 -15.68
C LEU A 269 -3.12 8.22 -14.97
N ALA A 270 -4.36 8.35 -14.48
CA ALA A 270 -5.09 7.27 -13.83
C ALA A 270 -5.41 6.10 -14.79
N ARG A 271 -5.72 6.41 -16.06
CA ARG A 271 -5.95 5.39 -17.10
C ARG A 271 -4.68 4.63 -17.43
N ILE A 272 -3.56 5.32 -17.61
CA ILE A 272 -2.25 4.75 -17.94
C ILE A 272 -1.80 3.78 -16.83
N VAL A 273 -1.96 4.17 -15.57
CA VAL A 273 -1.52 3.35 -14.43
C VAL A 273 -2.42 2.15 -14.18
N LYS A 274 -3.73 2.27 -14.38
CA LYS A 274 -4.63 1.11 -14.30
C LYS A 274 -4.18 -0.02 -15.24
N THR A 275 -3.62 0.35 -16.37
CA THR A 275 -3.06 -0.58 -17.37
C THR A 275 -1.64 -1.04 -16.99
N ALA A 276 -0.86 -0.22 -16.31
CA ALA A 276 0.52 -0.52 -15.92
C ALA A 276 0.64 -1.38 -14.65
N LEU A 277 -0.35 -1.35 -13.76
CA LEU A 277 -0.34 -2.15 -12.54
C LEU A 277 -0.58 -3.63 -12.84
N ARG A 278 0.32 -4.49 -12.33
CA ARG A 278 0.32 -5.95 -12.53
C ARG A 278 -1.03 -6.63 -12.20
N SER A 279 -1.79 -6.10 -11.28
CA SER A 279 -3.05 -6.70 -10.83
C SER A 279 -4.31 -5.98 -11.32
N GLY A 280 -4.19 -4.77 -11.89
CA GLY A 280 -5.34 -3.91 -12.22
C GLY A 280 -6.25 -3.60 -11.03
N ARG A 281 -5.87 -3.98 -9.81
CA ARG A 281 -6.68 -3.90 -8.58
C ARG A 281 -6.08 -2.95 -7.57
N ILE A 282 -6.94 -2.23 -6.90
CA ILE A 282 -6.61 -1.24 -5.86
C ILE A 282 -6.42 -1.91 -4.48
N THR A 283 -6.84 -3.17 -4.29
CA THR A 283 -6.78 -3.89 -3.01
C THR A 283 -6.15 -5.27 -3.12
N ARG A 284 -5.35 -5.64 -2.11
CA ARG A 284 -4.70 -6.95 -1.97
C ARG A 284 -5.73 -8.01 -1.53
N ARG A 285 -5.88 -9.12 -2.27
CA ARG A 285 -6.62 -10.31 -1.80
C ARG A 285 -5.66 -11.40 -1.34
N PRO A 286 -6.04 -12.22 -0.32
CA PRO A 286 -5.31 -13.43 0.04
C PRO A 286 -5.29 -14.42 -1.14
N GLN A 287 -4.16 -15.11 -1.33
CA GLN A 287 -4.07 -16.19 -2.32
C GLN A 287 -4.71 -17.45 -1.74
N THR A 288 -5.74 -17.96 -2.40
CA THR A 288 -6.23 -19.32 -2.20
C THR A 288 -5.44 -20.26 -3.11
N ARG A 289 -4.84 -21.29 -2.51
CA ARG A 289 -4.20 -22.40 -3.24
C ARG A 289 -5.29 -23.21 -3.94
N ALA A 290 -5.14 -23.40 -5.26
CA ALA A 290 -5.91 -24.36 -6.02
C ALA A 290 -5.01 -25.59 -6.23
N ASP A 291 -5.34 -26.66 -5.55
CA ASP A 291 -4.76 -27.98 -5.80
C ASP A 291 -5.30 -28.54 -7.12
N GLN A 292 -4.46 -28.66 -8.12
CA GLN A 292 -4.73 -29.47 -9.30
C GLN A 292 -3.56 -30.44 -9.47
N ALA A 293 -3.69 -31.60 -8.82
CA ALA A 293 -2.84 -32.75 -9.06
C ALA A 293 -3.37 -33.55 -10.26
N GLY A 294 -2.86 -33.26 -11.44
CA GLY A 294 -3.00 -34.16 -12.59
C GLY A 294 -1.89 -35.22 -12.55
N LYS A 295 -2.26 -36.51 -12.61
CA LYS A 295 -1.30 -37.62 -12.76
C LYS A 295 -0.56 -37.49 -14.10
N SER A 296 0.65 -36.94 -14.11
CA SER A 296 1.54 -36.92 -15.26
C SER A 296 2.31 -38.25 -15.36
N GLY A 297 2.32 -38.84 -16.56
CA GLY A 297 3.20 -39.98 -16.83
C GLY A 297 4.66 -39.52 -16.77
N ARG A 298 5.53 -40.32 -16.15
CA ARG A 298 6.96 -40.04 -15.95
C ARG A 298 7.68 -40.03 -17.29
N LEU A 299 8.44 -38.98 -17.59
CA LEU A 299 9.36 -38.96 -18.73
C LEU A 299 10.49 -39.96 -18.51
N LYS A 300 11.02 -40.57 -19.61
CA LYS A 300 12.16 -41.49 -19.54
C LYS A 300 13.47 -40.70 -19.60
N ASP A 301 14.52 -41.23 -18.98
CA ASP A 301 15.91 -40.71 -19.06
C ASP A 301 16.07 -39.24 -18.64
N MET A 302 15.28 -38.79 -17.65
CA MET A 302 15.39 -37.43 -17.08
C MET A 302 16.61 -37.31 -16.17
N VAL A 303 17.41 -36.27 -16.38
CA VAL A 303 18.43 -35.81 -15.43
C VAL A 303 17.77 -34.85 -14.45
N LEU A 304 17.82 -35.16 -13.17
CA LEU A 304 17.18 -34.33 -12.13
C LEU A 304 18.01 -33.09 -11.79
N ILE A 305 17.35 -32.08 -11.25
CA ILE A 305 17.98 -30.84 -10.84
C ILE A 305 19.08 -31.04 -9.79
N SER A 306 19.02 -32.14 -9.00
CA SER A 306 20.05 -32.52 -8.05
C SER A 306 21.40 -32.89 -8.69
N GLU A 307 21.40 -33.27 -9.97
CA GLU A 307 22.60 -33.61 -10.75
C GLU A 307 23.17 -32.37 -11.48
N ARG A 308 22.51 -31.23 -11.37
CA ARG A 308 22.94 -29.97 -11.98
C ARG A 308 24.20 -29.45 -11.26
N PRO A 309 25.24 -28.96 -12.00
CA PRO A 309 26.42 -28.37 -11.40
C PRO A 309 26.09 -27.26 -10.39
N ALA A 310 26.80 -27.23 -9.24
CA ALA A 310 26.55 -26.29 -8.15
C ALA A 310 26.75 -24.82 -8.60
N GLU A 311 27.65 -24.54 -9.54
CA GLU A 311 27.89 -23.21 -10.12
C GLU A 311 26.64 -22.57 -10.73
N VAL A 312 25.65 -23.38 -11.12
CA VAL A 312 24.37 -22.88 -11.65
C VAL A 312 23.50 -22.26 -10.55
N GLU A 313 23.71 -22.62 -9.29
CA GLU A 313 22.93 -22.09 -8.17
C GLU A 313 23.32 -20.65 -7.83
N ASP A 314 24.59 -20.30 -7.92
CA ASP A 314 25.11 -18.99 -7.56
C ASP A 314 24.65 -17.86 -8.50
N ARG A 315 24.09 -18.20 -9.65
CA ARG A 315 23.64 -17.25 -10.69
C ARG A 315 24.74 -16.29 -11.13
N ALA A 316 26.00 -16.67 -10.97
CA ALA A 316 27.15 -15.85 -11.32
C ALA A 316 27.50 -15.99 -12.82
N VAL A 317 27.28 -17.18 -13.37
CA VAL A 317 27.59 -17.49 -14.77
C VAL A 317 26.34 -17.36 -15.64
N PRO A 318 26.33 -16.53 -16.69
CA PRO A 318 25.23 -16.46 -17.63
C PRO A 318 25.16 -17.68 -18.53
N GLY A 319 23.99 -17.94 -19.13
CA GLY A 319 23.80 -19.07 -20.04
C GLY A 319 22.98 -20.22 -19.44
N HIS A 320 22.55 -20.07 -18.20
CA HIS A 320 21.66 -21.03 -17.55
C HIS A 320 20.21 -20.52 -17.56
N TRP A 321 19.32 -21.30 -18.17
CA TRP A 321 17.94 -20.91 -18.42
C TRP A 321 16.94 -21.67 -17.56
N GLU A 322 15.85 -21.01 -17.22
CA GLU A 322 14.64 -21.61 -16.68
C GLU A 322 13.53 -21.51 -17.73
N GLY A 323 12.86 -22.62 -18.02
CA GLY A 323 11.80 -22.64 -19.01
C GLY A 323 10.45 -23.12 -18.50
N ASP A 324 9.37 -22.73 -19.17
CA ASP A 324 7.99 -23.08 -18.83
C ASP A 324 7.04 -22.76 -20.01
N LEU A 325 5.80 -23.24 -19.92
CA LEU A 325 4.73 -22.85 -20.84
C LEU A 325 3.70 -21.96 -20.15
N ILE A 326 3.28 -20.89 -20.80
CA ILE A 326 2.05 -20.18 -20.43
C ILE A 326 0.92 -20.66 -21.31
N LEU A 327 -0.07 -21.30 -20.71
CA LEU A 327 -1.20 -21.88 -21.42
C LEU A 327 -2.33 -20.85 -21.63
N GLY A 328 -2.97 -20.92 -22.78
CA GLY A 328 -4.12 -20.14 -23.17
C GLY A 328 -5.46 -20.75 -22.74
N ALA A 329 -6.53 -20.29 -23.37
CA ALA A 329 -7.90 -20.78 -23.10
C ALA A 329 -8.01 -22.28 -23.40
N GLY A 330 -8.52 -23.03 -22.40
CA GLY A 330 -8.75 -24.48 -22.55
C GLY A 330 -7.50 -25.28 -22.86
N ASN A 331 -6.30 -24.75 -22.60
CA ASN A 331 -5.00 -25.35 -22.92
C ASN A 331 -4.82 -25.68 -24.42
N LYS A 332 -5.52 -24.94 -25.31
CA LYS A 332 -5.43 -25.17 -26.76
C LYS A 332 -4.25 -24.48 -27.41
N SER A 333 -3.76 -23.41 -26.82
CA SER A 333 -2.61 -22.65 -27.31
C SER A 333 -1.63 -22.38 -26.17
N ALA A 334 -0.35 -22.23 -26.49
CA ALA A 334 0.69 -21.96 -25.51
C ALA A 334 1.75 -21.01 -26.07
N ILE A 335 2.52 -20.41 -25.18
CA ILE A 335 3.75 -19.68 -25.49
C ILE A 335 4.82 -20.24 -24.57
N GLY A 336 5.96 -20.65 -25.15
CA GLY A 336 7.10 -21.06 -24.34
C GLY A 336 7.85 -19.85 -23.80
N THR A 337 8.32 -19.94 -22.57
CA THR A 337 9.07 -18.91 -21.87
C THR A 337 10.43 -19.42 -21.47
N LEU A 338 11.47 -18.70 -21.79
CA LEU A 338 12.84 -18.99 -21.39
C LEU A 338 13.38 -17.77 -20.67
N VAL A 339 13.86 -17.96 -19.45
CA VAL A 339 14.40 -16.88 -18.62
C VAL A 339 15.82 -17.22 -18.23
N GLU A 340 16.76 -16.39 -18.62
CA GLU A 340 18.15 -16.51 -18.21
C GLU A 340 18.27 -16.15 -16.73
N ARG A 341 18.98 -17.00 -15.95
CA ARG A 341 18.93 -16.96 -14.47
C ARG A 341 19.69 -15.80 -13.86
N THR A 342 20.80 -15.38 -14.45
CA THR A 342 21.67 -14.29 -13.97
C THR A 342 21.09 -12.93 -14.32
N THR A 343 20.81 -12.70 -15.59
CA THR A 343 20.38 -11.40 -16.14
C THR A 343 18.87 -11.19 -16.13
N ARG A 344 18.09 -12.26 -15.91
CA ARG A 344 16.63 -12.25 -16.06
C ARG A 344 16.17 -11.95 -17.47
N PHE A 345 17.04 -12.13 -18.46
CA PHE A 345 16.71 -11.94 -19.87
C PHE A 345 15.68 -12.96 -20.32
N VAL A 346 14.70 -12.51 -21.10
CA VAL A 346 13.53 -13.31 -21.48
C VAL A 346 13.55 -13.55 -22.98
N LEU A 347 13.37 -14.81 -23.36
CA LEU A 347 13.02 -15.21 -24.72
C LEU A 347 11.64 -15.86 -24.71
N LEU A 348 10.87 -15.64 -25.77
CA LEU A 348 9.56 -16.25 -25.95
C LEU A 348 9.58 -17.15 -27.18
N LEU A 349 9.03 -18.34 -27.03
CA LEU A 349 8.90 -19.34 -28.10
C LEU A 349 7.51 -19.24 -28.69
N HIS A 350 7.45 -19.02 -29.99
CA HIS A 350 6.21 -19.13 -30.75
C HIS A 350 5.91 -20.60 -31.02
N LEU A 351 4.73 -21.06 -30.58
CA LEU A 351 4.23 -22.41 -30.76
C LEU A 351 2.99 -22.37 -31.68
N PRO A 352 3.17 -22.53 -32.99
CA PRO A 352 2.07 -22.44 -33.94
C PRO A 352 1.15 -23.67 -33.82
N GLY A 353 -0.09 -23.44 -33.45
CA GLY A 353 -1.15 -24.45 -33.47
C GLY A 353 -1.25 -25.34 -32.24
N ASP A 354 -0.17 -25.96 -31.79
CA ASP A 354 -0.14 -26.85 -30.64
C ASP A 354 1.09 -26.64 -29.74
N HIS A 355 1.18 -27.44 -28.70
CA HIS A 355 2.32 -27.46 -27.78
C HIS A 355 2.79 -28.90 -27.52
N THR A 356 2.78 -29.71 -28.59
CA THR A 356 3.35 -31.05 -28.58
C THR A 356 4.86 -31.00 -28.36
N SER A 357 5.45 -32.12 -27.98
CA SER A 357 6.89 -32.23 -27.76
C SER A 357 7.70 -31.89 -29.01
N GLU A 358 7.17 -32.19 -30.21
CA GLU A 358 7.76 -31.89 -31.49
C GLU A 358 7.79 -30.39 -31.77
N THR A 359 6.65 -29.71 -31.55
CA THR A 359 6.53 -28.26 -31.76
C THR A 359 7.40 -27.49 -30.76
N VAL A 360 7.40 -27.89 -29.48
CA VAL A 360 8.24 -27.25 -28.45
C VAL A 360 9.73 -27.47 -28.76
N ALA A 361 10.14 -28.71 -29.13
CA ALA A 361 11.53 -28.98 -29.46
C ALA A 361 12.01 -28.18 -30.68
N ALA A 362 11.21 -28.12 -31.74
CA ALA A 362 11.55 -27.34 -32.94
C ALA A 362 11.72 -25.85 -32.63
N ALA A 363 10.76 -25.24 -31.93
CA ALA A 363 10.80 -23.83 -31.53
C ALA A 363 11.99 -23.51 -30.61
N MET A 364 12.28 -24.40 -29.64
CA MET A 364 13.40 -24.26 -28.72
C MET A 364 14.73 -24.33 -29.42
N ILE A 365 14.92 -25.35 -30.28
CA ILE A 365 16.16 -25.51 -31.04
C ILE A 365 16.39 -24.28 -31.95
N ALA A 366 15.36 -23.83 -32.66
CA ALA A 366 15.47 -22.65 -33.50
C ALA A 366 15.89 -21.41 -32.71
N LYS A 367 15.21 -21.14 -31.59
CA LYS A 367 15.46 -19.93 -30.78
C LYS A 367 16.81 -19.97 -30.06
N MET A 368 17.20 -21.14 -29.51
CA MET A 368 18.50 -21.28 -28.85
C MET A 368 19.69 -21.20 -29.78
N ARG A 369 19.55 -21.60 -31.04
CA ARG A 369 20.61 -21.46 -32.03
C ARG A 369 20.95 -20.03 -32.39
N GLU A 370 20.05 -19.09 -32.16
CA GLU A 370 20.31 -17.64 -32.31
C GLU A 370 21.31 -17.10 -31.28
N LEU A 371 21.51 -17.83 -30.15
CA LEU A 371 22.42 -17.42 -29.09
C LEU A 371 23.84 -17.93 -29.30
N PRO A 372 24.88 -17.17 -28.85
CA PRO A 372 26.25 -17.69 -28.77
C PRO A 372 26.36 -18.90 -27.86
N GLU A 373 27.37 -19.75 -28.05
CA GLU A 373 27.55 -21.00 -27.27
C GLU A 373 27.69 -20.75 -25.77
N GLN A 374 28.38 -19.68 -25.38
CA GLN A 374 28.56 -19.30 -23.97
C GLN A 374 27.25 -18.97 -23.25
N LEU A 375 26.19 -18.71 -23.98
CA LEU A 375 24.85 -18.50 -23.44
C LEU A 375 23.92 -19.72 -23.55
N ARG A 376 24.45 -20.89 -23.88
CA ARG A 376 23.70 -22.14 -24.05
C ARG A 376 24.21 -23.23 -23.09
N LEU A 377 24.41 -22.91 -21.81
CA LEU A 377 25.05 -23.81 -20.85
C LEU A 377 24.09 -24.86 -20.27
N SER A 378 22.90 -24.50 -19.88
CA SER A 378 21.87 -25.45 -19.42
C SER A 378 20.46 -24.89 -19.45
N LEU A 379 19.48 -25.79 -19.45
CA LEU A 379 18.06 -25.44 -19.29
C LEU A 379 17.47 -26.23 -18.12
N THR A 380 16.67 -25.58 -17.29
CA THR A 380 15.86 -26.22 -16.24
C THR A 380 14.39 -26.13 -16.63
N TRP A 381 13.69 -27.25 -16.63
CA TRP A 381 12.26 -27.35 -16.97
C TRP A 381 11.50 -28.17 -15.92
N ASP A 382 10.16 -28.15 -15.95
CA ASP A 382 9.38 -29.09 -15.16
C ASP A 382 9.26 -30.44 -15.85
N GLN A 383 8.57 -31.39 -15.19
CA GLN A 383 8.39 -32.74 -15.74
C GLN A 383 7.18 -32.82 -16.70
N GLY A 384 6.94 -31.76 -17.49
CA GLY A 384 5.85 -31.70 -18.45
C GLY A 384 6.09 -32.60 -19.66
N ARG A 385 5.02 -33.16 -20.22
CA ARG A 385 5.08 -34.04 -21.41
C ARG A 385 5.56 -33.35 -22.65
N GLU A 386 5.44 -32.04 -22.73
CA GLU A 386 5.96 -31.21 -23.83
C GLU A 386 7.48 -31.30 -23.98
N MET A 387 8.18 -31.81 -22.93
CA MET A 387 9.63 -32.03 -22.95
C MET A 387 10.02 -33.51 -23.22
N ALA A 388 9.12 -34.31 -23.76
CA ALA A 388 9.42 -35.71 -24.07
C ALA A 388 10.60 -35.91 -25.05
N LEU A 389 10.88 -34.89 -25.89
CA LEU A 389 12.02 -34.88 -26.84
C LEU A 389 13.27 -34.16 -26.27
N HIS A 390 13.42 -34.03 -24.96
CA HIS A 390 14.55 -33.34 -24.33
C HIS A 390 15.91 -33.88 -24.76
N ALA A 391 16.05 -35.19 -24.90
CA ALA A 391 17.29 -35.83 -25.38
C ALA A 391 17.67 -35.36 -26.80
N LYS A 392 16.67 -35.21 -27.70
CA LYS A 392 16.87 -34.67 -29.04
C LYS A 392 17.30 -33.20 -29.00
N ILE A 393 16.71 -32.40 -28.14
CA ILE A 393 17.11 -30.99 -27.98
C ILE A 393 18.54 -30.93 -27.50
N THR A 394 18.92 -31.66 -26.43
CA THR A 394 20.30 -31.71 -25.91
C THR A 394 21.27 -32.13 -26.98
N ALA A 395 20.99 -33.22 -27.74
CA ALA A 395 21.86 -33.69 -28.80
C ALA A 395 22.03 -32.68 -29.95
N THR A 396 21.00 -31.86 -30.21
CA THR A 396 21.00 -30.93 -31.36
C THR A 396 21.71 -29.61 -31.09
N ILE A 397 21.62 -29.09 -29.83
CA ILE A 397 22.17 -27.77 -29.45
C ILE A 397 23.29 -27.84 -28.43
N GLY A 398 23.65 -29.03 -27.95
CA GLY A 398 24.71 -29.24 -26.94
C GLY A 398 24.38 -28.74 -25.56
N MET A 399 23.10 -28.44 -25.27
CA MET A 399 22.67 -27.86 -24.00
C MET A 399 21.98 -28.91 -23.12
N PRO A 400 22.52 -29.29 -21.96
CA PRO A 400 21.90 -30.24 -21.04
C PRO A 400 20.60 -29.66 -20.45
N ILE A 401 19.61 -30.55 -20.26
CA ILE A 401 18.31 -30.21 -19.70
C ILE A 401 18.11 -30.92 -18.37
N TYR A 402 17.84 -30.16 -17.32
CA TYR A 402 17.58 -30.64 -15.96
C TYR A 402 16.11 -30.48 -15.61
N PHE A 403 15.57 -31.48 -14.93
CA PHE A 403 14.16 -31.47 -14.53
C PHE A 403 13.99 -31.16 -13.05
N CYS A 404 13.07 -30.25 -12.73
CA CYS A 404 12.73 -29.93 -11.36
C CYS A 404 12.13 -31.14 -10.64
N ASP A 405 12.31 -31.18 -9.31
CA ASP A 405 11.63 -32.15 -8.47
C ASP A 405 10.11 -31.95 -8.53
N PRO A 406 9.32 -33.03 -8.40
CA PRO A 406 7.88 -32.91 -8.33
C PRO A 406 7.45 -31.96 -7.21
N HIS A 407 6.46 -31.09 -7.49
CA HIS A 407 5.90 -30.13 -6.53
C HIS A 407 6.89 -29.09 -5.97
N SER A 408 7.99 -28.81 -6.68
CA SER A 408 9.03 -27.85 -6.27
C SER A 408 9.08 -26.58 -7.13
N PRO A 409 8.00 -25.74 -7.15
CA PRO A 409 7.94 -24.56 -8.01
C PRO A 409 9.02 -23.52 -7.68
N TRP A 410 9.53 -23.48 -6.43
CA TRP A 410 10.61 -22.57 -6.03
C TRP A 410 11.93 -22.79 -6.80
N GLN A 411 12.13 -23.95 -7.38
CA GLN A 411 13.32 -24.27 -8.19
C GLN A 411 13.34 -23.48 -9.52
N ARG A 412 12.18 -22.90 -9.93
CA ARG A 412 12.02 -22.05 -11.13
C ARG A 412 11.46 -20.66 -10.79
N GLY A 413 11.89 -20.09 -9.68
CA GLY A 413 11.35 -18.82 -9.19
C GLY A 413 11.53 -17.64 -10.15
N SER A 414 12.56 -17.66 -11.03
CA SER A 414 12.76 -16.61 -12.05
C SER A 414 11.67 -16.68 -13.11
N ASN A 415 11.34 -17.87 -13.55
CA ASN A 415 10.32 -18.09 -14.56
C ASN A 415 8.91 -17.81 -14.04
N GLU A 416 8.57 -18.29 -12.83
CA GLU A 416 7.27 -18.00 -12.22
C GLU A 416 7.01 -16.48 -12.11
N ASN A 417 8.00 -15.71 -11.66
CA ASN A 417 7.89 -14.26 -11.61
C ASN A 417 7.69 -13.64 -13.00
N THR A 418 8.43 -14.11 -14.00
CA THR A 418 8.34 -13.64 -15.38
C THR A 418 6.99 -14.00 -15.99
N ASN A 419 6.50 -15.22 -15.80
CA ASN A 419 5.16 -15.63 -16.22
C ASN A 419 4.07 -14.74 -15.62
N GLY A 420 4.23 -14.36 -14.35
CA GLY A 420 3.35 -13.38 -13.72
C GLY A 420 3.38 -12.00 -14.38
N LEU A 421 4.49 -11.56 -14.96
CA LEU A 421 4.59 -10.31 -15.72
C LEU A 421 4.01 -10.48 -17.13
N LEU A 422 4.26 -11.61 -17.78
CA LEU A 422 3.71 -11.93 -19.10
C LEU A 422 2.18 -11.95 -19.11
N ARG A 423 1.54 -12.26 -17.98
CA ARG A 423 0.07 -12.19 -17.83
C ARG A 423 -0.51 -10.78 -17.94
N GLN A 424 0.32 -9.74 -17.96
CA GLN A 424 -0.12 -8.37 -18.31
C GLN A 424 -0.33 -8.19 -19.83
N TYR A 425 0.33 -9.02 -20.64
CA TYR A 425 0.25 -9.05 -22.10
C TYR A 425 -0.67 -10.15 -22.59
N PHE A 426 -0.59 -11.31 -21.93
CA PHE A 426 -1.30 -12.55 -22.25
C PHE A 426 -2.19 -12.96 -21.08
N PRO A 427 -3.39 -12.36 -20.90
CA PRO A 427 -4.27 -12.67 -19.79
C PRO A 427 -4.67 -14.16 -19.74
N LYS A 428 -4.90 -14.70 -18.54
CA LYS A 428 -5.41 -16.07 -18.40
C LYS A 428 -6.77 -16.20 -19.08
N GLY A 429 -6.98 -17.33 -19.76
CA GLY A 429 -8.24 -17.63 -20.44
C GLY A 429 -8.41 -16.94 -21.80
N THR A 430 -7.36 -16.30 -22.34
CA THR A 430 -7.34 -15.80 -23.72
C THR A 430 -6.70 -16.82 -24.66
N ASP A 431 -7.09 -16.79 -25.91
CA ASP A 431 -6.40 -17.55 -26.95
C ASP A 431 -5.04 -16.90 -27.26
N LEU A 432 -3.98 -17.70 -27.26
CA LEU A 432 -2.61 -17.25 -27.51
C LEU A 432 -2.15 -17.51 -28.94
N SER A 433 -2.92 -18.22 -29.75
CA SER A 433 -2.55 -18.58 -31.14
C SER A 433 -2.42 -17.37 -32.06
N PHE A 434 -3.09 -16.25 -31.75
CA PHE A 434 -3.02 -15.02 -32.54
C PHE A 434 -1.70 -14.24 -32.39
N HIS A 435 -0.84 -14.66 -31.47
CA HIS A 435 0.41 -13.96 -31.18
C HIS A 435 1.56 -14.57 -31.95
N GLY A 436 1.81 -14.07 -33.14
CA GLY A 436 2.95 -14.50 -33.97
C GLY A 436 4.31 -14.05 -33.42
N PRO A 437 5.41 -14.53 -34.03
CA PRO A 437 6.79 -14.31 -33.56
C PRO A 437 7.10 -12.83 -33.29
N GLY A 438 6.75 -11.92 -34.19
CA GLY A 438 7.03 -10.49 -34.03
C GLY A 438 6.33 -9.84 -32.83
N ILE A 439 5.12 -10.30 -32.47
CA ILE A 439 4.43 -9.83 -31.25
C ILE A 439 5.18 -10.33 -30.01
N LEU A 440 5.61 -11.60 -30.02
CA LEU A 440 6.35 -12.19 -28.90
C LEU A 440 7.70 -11.52 -28.71
N ASP A 441 8.44 -11.23 -29.78
CA ASP A 441 9.72 -10.53 -29.71
C ASP A 441 9.56 -9.10 -29.18
N ASN A 442 8.50 -8.37 -29.56
CA ASN A 442 8.19 -7.06 -29.02
C ASN A 442 7.89 -7.13 -27.51
N VAL A 443 7.10 -8.11 -27.06
CA VAL A 443 6.81 -8.30 -25.64
C VAL A 443 8.07 -8.69 -24.85
N ALA A 444 8.91 -9.57 -25.39
CA ALA A 444 10.20 -9.93 -24.82
C ALA A 444 11.10 -8.69 -24.69
N SER A 445 11.19 -7.88 -25.75
CA SER A 445 11.96 -6.61 -25.74
C SER A 445 11.46 -5.64 -24.66
N GLU A 446 10.13 -5.45 -24.53
CA GLU A 446 9.59 -4.61 -23.46
C GLU A 446 9.94 -5.13 -22.04
N LEU A 447 9.89 -6.45 -21.82
CA LEU A 447 10.27 -7.06 -20.55
C LEU A 447 11.77 -6.97 -20.28
N ASN A 448 12.59 -7.12 -21.31
CA ASN A 448 14.04 -7.00 -21.25
C ASN A 448 14.50 -5.54 -21.07
N GLY A 449 13.70 -4.57 -21.48
CA GLY A 449 13.89 -3.15 -21.20
C GLY A 449 13.30 -2.67 -19.85
N ARG A 450 12.74 -3.57 -19.03
CA ARG A 450 12.14 -3.20 -17.74
C ARG A 450 13.16 -3.36 -16.60
N PRO A 451 13.46 -2.27 -15.82
CA PRO A 451 14.43 -2.33 -14.73
C PRO A 451 14.07 -3.41 -13.67
N ARG A 452 15.07 -4.08 -13.12
CA ARG A 452 14.91 -5.11 -12.10
C ARG A 452 15.64 -4.73 -10.81
N LYS A 453 14.95 -4.81 -9.69
CA LYS A 453 15.54 -4.53 -8.38
C LYS A 453 16.73 -5.46 -8.08
N THR A 454 16.59 -6.75 -8.43
CA THR A 454 17.65 -7.76 -8.29
C THR A 454 18.88 -7.53 -9.17
N LEU A 455 18.80 -6.64 -10.14
CA LEU A 455 19.90 -6.21 -11.00
C LEU A 455 20.35 -4.77 -10.67
N SER A 456 20.15 -4.32 -9.43
CA SER A 456 20.45 -2.93 -9.02
C SER A 456 19.81 -1.90 -9.95
N TRP A 457 18.56 -2.18 -10.38
CA TRP A 457 17.76 -1.37 -11.30
C TRP A 457 18.27 -1.29 -12.75
N LYS A 458 19.27 -2.10 -13.12
CA LYS A 458 19.58 -2.33 -14.52
C LYS A 458 18.44 -3.11 -15.19
N THR A 459 18.32 -2.98 -16.49
CA THR A 459 17.42 -3.81 -17.30
C THR A 459 18.08 -5.16 -17.61
N PRO A 460 17.30 -6.23 -17.84
CA PRO A 460 17.84 -7.50 -18.32
C PRO A 460 18.74 -7.37 -19.57
N ALA A 461 18.35 -6.48 -20.51
CA ALA A 461 19.14 -6.23 -21.71
C ALA A 461 20.51 -5.61 -21.37
N GLU A 462 20.55 -4.56 -20.53
CA GLU A 462 21.80 -3.94 -20.08
C GLU A 462 22.69 -4.94 -19.32
N ALA A 463 22.08 -5.78 -18.47
CA ALA A 463 22.83 -6.78 -17.72
C ALA A 463 23.44 -7.84 -18.64
N LEU A 464 22.71 -8.30 -19.66
CA LEU A 464 23.22 -9.26 -20.62
C LEU A 464 24.32 -8.63 -21.50
N GLU A 465 24.14 -7.42 -21.99
CA GLU A 465 25.11 -6.67 -22.78
C GLU A 465 26.42 -6.47 -22.00
N GLN A 466 26.33 -6.09 -20.72
CA GLN A 466 27.50 -5.93 -19.86
C GLN A 466 28.29 -7.24 -19.70
N LEU A 467 27.60 -8.38 -19.51
CA LEU A 467 28.26 -9.69 -19.39
C LEU A 467 28.90 -10.14 -20.71
N LEU A 468 28.31 -9.82 -21.83
CA LEU A 468 28.90 -10.12 -23.14
C LEU A 468 30.11 -9.24 -23.47
N SER A 469 30.11 -7.99 -22.98
CA SER A 469 31.22 -7.05 -23.21
C SER A 469 32.38 -7.25 -22.24
N ASN A 470 32.10 -7.67 -20.98
CA ASN A 470 33.10 -7.87 -19.91
C ASN A 470 32.86 -9.23 -19.21
N PRO A 471 33.28 -10.34 -19.78
CA PRO A 471 32.99 -11.68 -19.24
C PRO A 471 33.67 -11.96 -17.87
N THR A 472 34.53 -11.09 -17.36
CA THR A 472 35.31 -11.27 -16.12
C THR A 472 34.74 -10.58 -14.88
N GLU A 473 33.72 -9.71 -15.01
CA GLU A 473 33.11 -9.07 -13.84
C GLU A 473 31.81 -9.77 -13.40
N PRO A 474 31.75 -10.33 -12.18
CA PRO A 474 30.50 -10.90 -11.67
C PRO A 474 29.45 -9.79 -11.50
N VAL A 475 28.25 -10.01 -11.99
CA VAL A 475 27.11 -9.13 -11.71
C VAL A 475 26.80 -9.23 -10.21
N ALA A 476 27.00 -8.15 -9.47
CA ALA A 476 26.71 -8.08 -8.04
C ALA A 476 25.23 -8.45 -7.80
N ALA A 477 25.00 -9.66 -7.33
CA ALA A 477 23.71 -10.10 -6.85
C ALA A 477 23.51 -9.50 -5.45
N THR A 478 22.64 -8.53 -5.31
CA THR A 478 22.16 -8.10 -4.00
C THR A 478 21.20 -9.17 -3.46
N ALA A 479 21.53 -9.69 -2.29
CA ALA A 479 20.73 -10.65 -1.52
C ALA A 479 19.35 -10.10 -1.13
#